data_5cd70881ad2c41bee169bfb1326280f8
#
_entry.id   5cd70881ad2c41bee169bfb1326280f8
#
_cell.length_a   1.000
_cell.length_b   1.000
_cell.length_c   1.000
_cell.angle_alpha   90.00
_cell.angle_beta   90.00
_cell.angle_gamma   90.00
#
_symmetry.space_group_name_H-M   'P 1'
#
loop_
_entity.id
_entity.type
_entity.pdbx_description
1 polymer ?
#
loop_
_entity_poly.entity_id
_entity_poly.type
_entity_poly.pdbx_seq_one_letter_code
_entity_poly.pdbx_strand_id
1 'polypeptide(L)'
;MMKLFIIYLPAQCSPGRLKNISKKAISAACRKRNDIEAEYITAADEFCFLAGKGSLRKAKILFIAEIDEGGINLEACKILSYLQSHASSKPLTGSAGAIVIDGRGDMFTKDLGRRIAFAANIAGLSFPGKPLVEASEDLHNFRVLADLWDTDLYSAYEKSVLLLTDKLLDFEAASIKNTSSYGKQKILAVHAGNKTTSNSFNLWEMIRKNMEDKADIEDISIRNGQLIDCRGCKYDDCLHFGENAGCFYGGVMVEKVYPAIIDCDALVLICPNYNDSVSANIMAFINRLTAVFRAHDFSQKKVFAVIVSGYSGGDIVAQQIIGAINMNKNLILPADFAMIETAGKPGDIFKIRDIKEKAAKFAANITGL
;
A
#
# COMPACT_ATOMS: atom_id res chain seq x y z
N MET A 1 4.32 -25.89 -7.92
CA MET A 1 5.00 -25.62 -6.63
C MET A 1 5.18 -24.13 -6.49
N MET A 2 4.61 -23.54 -5.42
CA MET A 2 4.67 -22.09 -5.14
C MET A 2 6.01 -21.78 -4.46
N LYS A 3 6.72 -20.74 -4.93
CA LYS A 3 7.97 -20.29 -4.31
C LYS A 3 7.70 -19.17 -3.32
N LEU A 4 8.18 -19.36 -2.07
CA LEU A 4 8.20 -18.36 -1.03
C LEU A 4 9.66 -17.97 -0.73
N PHE A 5 10.04 -16.75 -1.11
CA PHE A 5 11.34 -16.19 -0.75
C PHE A 5 11.23 -15.41 0.56
N ILE A 6 12.06 -15.73 1.52
CA ILE A 6 12.11 -15.10 2.83
C ILE A 6 13.40 -14.27 2.88
N ILE A 7 13.24 -12.96 2.74
CA ILE A 7 14.35 -12.01 2.77
C ILE A 7 14.60 -11.65 4.23
N TYR A 8 15.48 -12.40 4.89
CA TYR A 8 15.75 -12.26 6.33
C TYR A 8 17.00 -11.41 6.57
N LEU A 9 16.81 -10.21 7.08
CA LEU A 9 17.84 -9.19 7.28
C LEU A 9 17.98 -8.88 8.78
N PRO A 10 18.82 -9.63 9.52
CA PRO A 10 19.02 -9.39 10.95
C PRO A 10 19.79 -8.08 11.19
N ALA A 11 19.59 -7.46 12.36
CA ALA A 11 20.49 -6.42 12.86
C ALA A 11 21.81 -7.02 13.35
N GLN A 12 22.88 -6.19 13.43
CA GLN A 12 24.22 -6.66 13.85
C GLN A 12 24.22 -7.32 15.23
N CYS A 13 23.36 -6.88 16.15
CA CYS A 13 23.23 -7.43 17.50
C CYS A 13 21.81 -7.97 17.73
N SER A 14 21.33 -8.86 16.88
CA SER A 14 19.98 -9.39 16.96
C SER A 14 19.73 -10.16 18.26
N PRO A 15 18.63 -9.90 18.99
CA PRO A 15 18.21 -10.74 20.13
C PRO A 15 17.66 -12.10 19.69
N GLY A 16 17.55 -12.35 18.39
CA GLY A 16 17.06 -13.62 17.84
C GLY A 16 15.53 -13.82 17.96
N ARG A 17 14.81 -12.87 18.53
CA ARG A 17 13.34 -12.92 18.70
C ARG A 17 12.64 -13.08 17.35
N LEU A 18 12.94 -12.21 16.41
CA LEU A 18 12.36 -12.22 15.07
C LEU A 18 12.65 -13.53 14.33
N LYS A 19 13.86 -14.06 14.45
CA LYS A 19 14.26 -15.34 13.84
C LYS A 19 13.37 -16.49 14.33
N ASN A 20 13.15 -16.56 15.64
CA ASN A 20 12.36 -17.64 16.25
C ASN A 20 10.89 -17.55 15.84
N ILE A 21 10.31 -16.35 15.94
CA ILE A 21 8.91 -16.08 15.58
C ILE A 21 8.67 -16.34 14.10
N SER A 22 9.50 -15.78 13.22
CA SER A 22 9.33 -15.95 11.78
C SER A 22 9.48 -17.40 11.35
N LYS A 23 10.50 -18.13 11.85
CA LYS A 23 10.68 -19.54 11.54
C LYS A 23 9.47 -20.39 11.94
N LYS A 24 8.94 -20.15 13.13
CA LYS A 24 7.77 -20.88 13.66
C LYS A 24 6.51 -20.57 12.84
N ALA A 25 6.24 -19.29 12.61
CA ALA A 25 5.08 -18.82 11.84
C ALA A 25 5.11 -19.32 10.39
N ILE A 26 6.24 -19.18 9.70
CA ILE A 26 6.41 -19.64 8.32
C ILE A 26 6.27 -21.15 8.22
N SER A 27 6.91 -21.91 9.12
CA SER A 27 6.78 -23.36 9.15
C SER A 27 5.33 -23.81 9.38
N ALA A 28 4.56 -23.10 10.22
CA ALA A 28 3.15 -23.40 10.46
C ALA A 28 2.30 -23.07 9.22
N ALA A 29 2.53 -21.94 8.55
CA ALA A 29 1.83 -21.56 7.33
C ALA A 29 2.11 -22.54 6.16
N CYS A 30 3.36 -22.95 6.00
CA CYS A 30 3.76 -23.88 4.95
C CYS A 30 3.18 -25.30 5.19
N ARG A 31 3.11 -25.77 6.45
CA ARG A 31 2.52 -27.09 6.76
C ARG A 31 1.04 -27.24 6.39
N LYS A 32 0.31 -26.12 6.29
CA LYS A 32 -1.08 -26.13 5.84
C LYS A 32 -1.23 -26.35 4.32
N ARG A 33 -0.13 -26.27 3.58
CA ARG A 33 -0.10 -26.28 2.12
C ARG A 33 1.02 -27.22 1.64
N ASN A 34 0.69 -28.21 0.84
CA ASN A 34 1.62 -29.30 0.46
C ASN A 34 2.59 -28.95 -0.68
N ASP A 35 2.54 -27.73 -1.24
CA ASP A 35 3.23 -27.37 -2.49
C ASP A 35 4.07 -26.09 -2.39
N ILE A 36 4.53 -25.71 -1.18
CA ILE A 36 5.34 -24.52 -0.96
C ILE A 36 6.82 -24.91 -0.79
N GLU A 37 7.66 -24.29 -1.61
CA GLU A 37 9.12 -24.27 -1.46
C GLU A 37 9.54 -22.94 -0.84
N ALA A 38 10.07 -22.99 0.40
CA ALA A 38 10.54 -21.81 1.12
C ALA A 38 12.05 -21.70 1.02
N GLU A 39 12.55 -20.56 0.52
CA GLU A 39 13.97 -20.26 0.35
C GLU A 39 14.34 -19.00 1.14
N TYR A 40 15.43 -19.07 1.93
CA TYR A 40 15.92 -17.96 2.75
C TYR A 40 17.05 -17.23 2.04
N ILE A 41 16.92 -15.92 1.95
CA ILE A 41 17.94 -14.99 1.44
C ILE A 41 18.36 -14.11 2.62
N THR A 42 19.64 -14.13 2.97
CA THR A 42 20.16 -13.45 4.17
C THR A 42 21.10 -12.29 3.87
N ALA A 43 21.40 -12.05 2.60
CA ALA A 43 22.27 -10.97 2.14
C ALA A 43 21.66 -10.22 0.96
N ALA A 44 21.89 -8.90 0.91
CA ALA A 44 21.40 -8.07 -0.19
C ALA A 44 22.01 -8.47 -1.55
N ASP A 45 23.28 -8.88 -1.58
CA ASP A 45 23.96 -9.28 -2.82
C ASP A 45 23.28 -10.51 -3.45
N GLU A 46 22.87 -11.48 -2.63
CA GLU A 46 22.10 -12.64 -3.07
C GLU A 46 20.73 -12.25 -3.61
N PHE A 47 20.01 -11.36 -2.89
CA PHE A 47 18.76 -10.81 -3.37
C PHE A 47 18.91 -10.12 -4.73
N CYS A 48 19.91 -9.24 -4.87
CA CYS A 48 20.19 -8.52 -6.11
C CYS A 48 20.50 -9.47 -7.28
N PHE A 49 21.28 -10.52 -7.03
CA PHE A 49 21.60 -11.53 -8.02
C PHE A 49 20.36 -12.30 -8.50
N LEU A 50 19.52 -12.78 -7.58
CA LEU A 50 18.29 -13.50 -7.90
C LEU A 50 17.26 -12.60 -8.61
N ALA A 51 17.12 -11.36 -8.17
CA ALA A 51 16.26 -10.36 -8.80
C ALA A 51 16.72 -10.05 -10.23
N GLY A 52 18.05 -9.86 -10.43
CA GLY A 52 18.64 -9.63 -11.75
C GLY A 52 18.45 -10.80 -12.71
N LYS A 53 18.48 -12.04 -12.22
CA LYS A 53 18.16 -13.25 -13.01
C LYS A 53 16.66 -13.46 -13.27
N GLY A 54 15.79 -12.66 -12.64
CA GLY A 54 14.33 -12.83 -12.73
C GLY A 54 13.77 -13.99 -11.90
N SER A 55 14.55 -14.60 -11.02
CA SER A 55 14.11 -15.71 -10.15
C SER A 55 13.05 -15.29 -9.14
N LEU A 56 12.98 -13.99 -8.82
CA LEU A 56 12.00 -13.42 -7.90
C LEU A 56 10.69 -12.98 -8.59
N ARG A 57 10.50 -13.29 -9.88
CA ARG A 57 9.26 -13.01 -10.61
C ARG A 57 8.20 -14.07 -10.34
N LYS A 58 6.93 -13.64 -10.25
CA LYS A 58 5.77 -14.53 -10.00
C LYS A 58 5.93 -15.37 -8.72
N ALA A 59 6.54 -14.79 -7.69
CA ALA A 59 6.84 -15.43 -6.42
C ALA A 59 6.10 -14.76 -5.26
N LYS A 60 6.08 -15.41 -4.10
CA LYS A 60 5.71 -14.82 -2.81
C LYS A 60 7.00 -14.35 -2.13
N ILE A 61 7.03 -13.11 -1.68
CA ILE A 61 8.24 -12.51 -1.07
C ILE A 61 7.88 -11.95 0.31
N LEU A 62 8.47 -12.52 1.35
CA LEU A 62 8.31 -12.03 2.72
C LEU A 62 9.60 -11.32 3.14
N PHE A 63 9.52 -9.97 3.25
CA PHE A 63 10.61 -9.18 3.79
C PHE A 63 10.56 -9.21 5.32
N ILE A 64 11.65 -9.60 5.95
CA ILE A 64 11.80 -9.69 7.40
C ILE A 64 13.06 -8.93 7.77
N ALA A 65 12.95 -7.81 8.49
CA ALA A 65 14.11 -7.03 8.87
C ALA A 65 14.07 -6.63 10.35
N GLU A 66 15.22 -6.65 10.97
CA GLU A 66 15.44 -6.02 12.27
C GLU A 66 16.10 -4.67 12.06
N ILE A 67 15.69 -3.68 12.85
CA ILE A 67 16.30 -2.34 12.87
C ILE A 67 16.89 -2.04 14.24
N ASP A 68 17.96 -1.27 14.24
CA ASP A 68 18.52 -0.68 15.46
C ASP A 68 17.70 0.51 15.96
N GLU A 69 18.13 1.16 17.03
CA GLU A 69 17.47 2.35 17.61
C GLU A 69 17.42 3.52 16.62
N GLY A 70 18.38 3.62 15.70
CA GLY A 70 18.42 4.64 14.65
C GLY A 70 17.54 4.32 13.44
N GLY A 71 16.86 3.16 13.42
CA GLY A 71 16.00 2.73 12.32
C GLY A 71 16.77 2.20 11.11
N ILE A 72 18.04 1.82 11.27
CA ILE A 72 18.94 1.45 10.18
C ILE A 72 19.08 -0.07 10.09
N ASN A 73 19.01 -0.55 8.84
CA ASN A 73 19.45 -1.89 8.44
C ASN A 73 20.18 -1.76 7.11
N LEU A 74 21.50 -1.98 7.10
CA LEU A 74 22.36 -1.75 5.94
C LEU A 74 22.00 -2.66 4.75
N GLU A 75 21.67 -3.91 5.01
CA GLU A 75 21.25 -4.84 3.95
C GLU A 75 19.92 -4.41 3.32
N ALA A 76 18.98 -3.95 4.13
CA ALA A 76 17.73 -3.36 3.61
C ALA A 76 18.02 -2.11 2.76
N CYS A 77 18.94 -1.24 3.17
CA CYS A 77 19.32 -0.06 2.38
C CYS A 77 19.91 -0.45 1.02
N LYS A 78 20.75 -1.48 0.93
CA LYS A 78 21.28 -2.00 -0.34
C LYS A 78 20.16 -2.53 -1.25
N ILE A 79 19.22 -3.30 -0.70
CA ILE A 79 18.05 -3.81 -1.43
C ILE A 79 17.19 -2.66 -1.95
N LEU A 80 16.91 -1.64 -1.12
CA LEU A 80 16.15 -0.46 -1.53
C LEU A 80 16.83 0.27 -2.69
N SER A 81 18.16 0.48 -2.61
CA SER A 81 18.94 1.11 -3.66
C SER A 81 18.88 0.31 -4.97
N TYR A 82 19.02 -1.01 -4.89
CA TYR A 82 18.91 -1.90 -6.04
C TYR A 82 17.52 -1.83 -6.69
N LEU A 83 16.45 -1.95 -5.92
CA LEU A 83 15.07 -1.91 -6.42
C LEU A 83 14.73 -0.59 -7.12
N GLN A 84 15.19 0.54 -6.56
CA GLN A 84 15.00 1.86 -7.14
C GLN A 84 15.78 2.03 -8.46
N SER A 85 17.04 1.62 -8.50
CA SER A 85 17.88 1.73 -9.70
C SER A 85 17.43 0.80 -10.84
N HIS A 86 16.76 -0.30 -10.52
CA HIS A 86 16.26 -1.30 -11.48
C HIS A 86 14.73 -1.27 -11.66
N ALA A 87 14.05 -0.23 -11.16
CA ALA A 87 12.58 -0.11 -11.22
C ALA A 87 12.02 -0.24 -12.64
N SER A 88 12.73 0.27 -13.65
CA SER A 88 12.30 0.19 -15.06
C SER A 88 12.31 -1.23 -15.62
N SER A 89 13.18 -2.12 -15.13
CA SER A 89 13.28 -3.53 -15.55
C SER A 89 12.25 -4.44 -14.89
N LYS A 90 11.54 -3.91 -13.86
CA LYS A 90 10.51 -4.63 -13.10
C LYS A 90 10.95 -6.01 -12.62
N PRO A 91 12.02 -6.11 -11.82
CA PRO A 91 12.60 -7.39 -11.41
C PRO A 91 11.66 -8.27 -10.58
N LEU A 92 10.59 -7.69 -9.98
CA LEU A 92 9.63 -8.38 -9.13
C LEU A 92 8.24 -8.55 -9.79
N THR A 93 8.17 -8.45 -11.12
CA THR A 93 6.89 -8.52 -11.86
C THR A 93 6.07 -9.76 -11.51
N GLY A 94 4.79 -9.55 -11.20
CA GLY A 94 3.84 -10.60 -10.93
C GLY A 94 3.99 -11.28 -9.57
N SER A 95 4.88 -10.75 -8.71
CA SER A 95 5.07 -11.24 -7.37
C SER A 95 4.19 -10.52 -6.34
N ALA A 96 3.95 -11.19 -5.22
CA ALA A 96 3.24 -10.64 -4.08
C ALA A 96 4.18 -10.50 -2.88
N GLY A 97 4.01 -9.45 -2.08
CA GLY A 97 4.86 -9.18 -0.92
C GLY A 97 4.14 -8.97 0.39
N ALA A 98 4.86 -9.24 1.49
CA ALA A 98 4.50 -8.84 2.84
C ALA A 98 5.77 -8.47 3.62
N ILE A 99 5.61 -7.80 4.75
CA ILE A 99 6.73 -7.16 5.46
C ILE A 99 6.59 -7.40 6.97
N VAL A 100 7.67 -7.80 7.61
CA VAL A 100 7.79 -7.88 9.07
C VAL A 100 8.99 -7.06 9.50
N ILE A 101 8.79 -6.09 10.37
CA ILE A 101 9.86 -5.25 10.92
C ILE A 101 9.89 -5.38 12.44
N ASP A 102 11.04 -5.69 12.98
CA ASP A 102 11.28 -5.76 14.42
C ASP A 102 12.26 -4.67 14.83
N GLY A 103 11.82 -3.75 15.70
CA GLY A 103 12.59 -2.60 16.15
C GLY A 103 13.07 -2.75 17.58
N ARG A 104 14.19 -2.08 17.90
CA ARG A 104 14.73 -1.92 19.25
C ARG A 104 14.16 -0.72 20.00
N GLY A 105 13.16 -0.08 19.44
CA GLY A 105 12.44 1.05 20.00
C GLY A 105 11.08 1.19 19.33
N ASP A 106 10.42 2.30 19.62
CA ASP A 106 9.06 2.59 19.13
C ASP A 106 9.05 3.30 17.79
N MET A 107 10.22 3.68 17.27
CA MET A 107 10.34 4.50 16.07
C MET A 107 10.89 3.73 14.89
N PHE A 108 10.66 4.27 13.69
CA PHE A 108 11.24 3.84 12.41
C PHE A 108 10.76 2.52 11.83
N THR A 109 10.09 1.64 12.58
CA THR A 109 9.55 0.36 12.06
C THR A 109 8.61 0.58 10.89
N LYS A 110 7.63 1.48 11.04
CA LYS A 110 6.70 1.86 9.96
C LYS A 110 7.39 2.58 8.82
N ASP A 111 8.43 3.36 9.10
CA ASP A 111 9.17 4.08 8.07
C ASP A 111 9.89 3.12 7.14
N LEU A 112 10.69 2.19 7.69
CA LEU A 112 11.34 1.15 6.87
C LEU A 112 10.29 0.31 6.11
N GLY A 113 9.19 -0.08 6.77
CA GLY A 113 8.10 -0.82 6.12
C GLY A 113 7.53 -0.09 4.90
N ARG A 114 7.26 1.22 5.00
CA ARG A 114 6.77 2.04 3.88
C ARG A 114 7.80 2.17 2.76
N ARG A 115 9.09 2.35 3.10
CA ARG A 115 10.17 2.44 2.12
C ARG A 115 10.34 1.12 1.35
N ILE A 116 10.28 -0.03 2.03
CA ILE A 116 10.30 -1.36 1.38
C ILE A 116 9.07 -1.50 0.47
N ALA A 117 7.87 -1.18 0.97
CA ALA A 117 6.65 -1.28 0.18
C ALA A 117 6.72 -0.43 -1.09
N PHE A 118 7.18 0.83 -0.99
CA PHE A 118 7.31 1.72 -2.13
C PHE A 118 8.34 1.22 -3.14
N ALA A 119 9.56 0.92 -2.70
CA ALA A 119 10.64 0.48 -3.59
C ALA A 119 10.33 -0.85 -4.29
N ALA A 120 9.73 -1.81 -3.58
CA ALA A 120 9.33 -3.08 -4.16
C ALA A 120 8.13 -2.92 -5.12
N ASN A 121 7.19 -2.00 -4.81
CA ASN A 121 6.03 -1.74 -5.66
C ASN A 121 6.41 -1.14 -7.01
N ILE A 122 7.28 -0.13 -7.03
CA ILE A 122 7.80 0.43 -8.30
C ILE A 122 8.67 -0.57 -9.08
N ALA A 123 9.18 -1.60 -8.41
CA ALA A 123 9.91 -2.71 -9.03
C ALA A 123 8.99 -3.86 -9.51
N GLY A 124 7.67 -3.70 -9.41
CA GLY A 124 6.69 -4.64 -9.96
C GLY A 124 6.03 -5.58 -8.94
N LEU A 125 6.20 -5.36 -7.64
CA LEU A 125 5.59 -6.15 -6.56
C LEU A 125 4.22 -5.60 -6.16
N SER A 126 3.25 -6.47 -5.99
CA SER A 126 1.94 -6.13 -5.42
C SER A 126 1.87 -6.51 -3.94
N PHE A 127 1.08 -5.78 -3.17
CA PHE A 127 0.86 -6.09 -1.76
C PHE A 127 -0.64 -6.24 -1.45
N PRO A 128 -1.03 -7.23 -0.64
CA PRO A 128 -2.37 -7.26 -0.05
C PRO A 128 -2.60 -6.04 0.84
N GLY A 129 -3.82 -5.81 1.26
CA GLY A 129 -4.08 -4.81 2.30
C GLY A 129 -3.45 -5.21 3.64
N LYS A 130 -2.99 -4.23 4.44
CA LYS A 130 -2.27 -4.45 5.70
C LYS A 130 -1.10 -5.43 5.55
N PRO A 131 -0.13 -5.13 4.69
CA PRO A 131 0.99 -6.04 4.39
C PRO A 131 2.11 -5.96 5.43
N LEU A 132 2.00 -5.17 6.46
CA LEU A 132 3.04 -4.90 7.46
C LEU A 132 2.62 -5.41 8.84
N VAL A 133 3.46 -6.25 9.43
CA VAL A 133 3.52 -6.50 10.88
C VAL A 133 4.79 -5.85 11.40
N GLU A 134 4.66 -5.01 12.42
CA GLU A 134 5.78 -4.36 13.08
C GLU A 134 5.79 -4.67 14.57
N ALA A 135 6.95 -4.72 15.18
CA ALA A 135 7.13 -4.94 16.60
C ALA A 135 8.05 -3.89 17.21
N SER A 136 7.58 -3.24 18.29
CA SER A 136 8.43 -2.45 19.17
C SER A 136 9.23 -3.37 20.11
N GLU A 137 10.21 -2.81 20.82
CA GLU A 137 11.08 -3.61 21.70
C GLU A 137 10.28 -4.37 22.77
N ASP A 138 9.37 -3.71 23.44
CA ASP A 138 8.54 -4.26 24.51
C ASP A 138 7.22 -4.89 24.03
N LEU A 139 6.96 -4.89 22.72
CA LEU A 139 5.76 -5.42 22.09
C LEU A 139 4.45 -4.73 22.49
N HIS A 140 4.49 -3.54 23.12
CA HIS A 140 3.28 -2.86 23.60
C HIS A 140 2.28 -2.55 22.48
N ASN A 141 2.75 -2.45 21.24
CA ASN A 141 1.89 -2.26 20.07
C ASN A 141 0.99 -3.47 19.76
N PHE A 142 1.24 -4.64 20.36
CA PHE A 142 0.36 -5.81 20.28
C PHE A 142 -0.70 -5.91 21.39
N ARG A 143 -0.73 -4.97 22.35
CA ARG A 143 -1.65 -5.04 23.51
C ARG A 143 -3.10 -5.27 23.10
N VAL A 144 -3.61 -4.49 22.15
CA VAL A 144 -5.00 -4.64 21.66
C VAL A 144 -5.27 -6.02 21.04
N LEU A 145 -4.29 -6.58 20.32
CA LEU A 145 -4.44 -7.92 19.73
C LEU A 145 -4.29 -9.01 20.78
N ALA A 146 -3.44 -8.83 21.78
CA ALA A 146 -3.29 -9.76 22.90
C ALA A 146 -4.59 -9.84 23.70
N ASP A 147 -5.19 -8.71 24.04
CA ASP A 147 -6.49 -8.64 24.71
C ASP A 147 -7.61 -9.29 23.85
N LEU A 148 -7.66 -8.98 22.55
CA LEU A 148 -8.65 -9.56 21.63
C LEU A 148 -8.54 -11.08 21.50
N TRP A 149 -7.32 -11.62 21.57
CA TRP A 149 -7.05 -13.05 21.38
C TRP A 149 -6.86 -13.83 22.68
N ASP A 150 -7.02 -13.17 23.81
CA ASP A 150 -6.83 -13.73 25.17
C ASP A 150 -5.46 -14.43 25.28
N THR A 151 -4.37 -13.67 25.00
CA THR A 151 -3.01 -14.20 24.94
C THR A 151 -1.98 -13.15 25.39
N ASP A 152 -0.72 -13.57 25.55
CA ASP A 152 0.38 -12.64 25.85
C ASP A 152 0.87 -11.90 24.59
N LEU A 153 1.68 -10.83 24.78
CA LEU A 153 2.17 -9.98 23.71
C LEU A 153 3.04 -10.73 22.70
N TYR A 154 3.87 -11.68 23.18
CA TYR A 154 4.75 -12.47 22.31
C TYR A 154 3.96 -13.41 21.41
N SER A 155 2.96 -14.10 21.99
CA SER A 155 2.04 -14.97 21.25
C SER A 155 1.17 -14.18 20.27
N ALA A 156 0.76 -12.96 20.62
CA ALA A 156 0.04 -12.06 19.73
C ALA A 156 0.91 -11.64 18.53
N TYR A 157 2.20 -11.35 18.76
CA TYR A 157 3.15 -11.07 17.70
C TYR A 157 3.34 -12.28 16.78
N GLU A 158 3.62 -13.47 17.33
CA GLU A 158 3.77 -14.71 16.56
C GLU A 158 2.53 -15.00 15.69
N LYS A 159 1.34 -14.90 16.28
CA LYS A 159 0.08 -15.10 15.57
C LYS A 159 -0.11 -14.05 14.45
N SER A 160 0.30 -12.80 14.68
CA SER A 160 0.24 -11.74 13.65
C SER A 160 1.13 -12.07 12.46
N VAL A 161 2.35 -12.56 12.69
CA VAL A 161 3.27 -12.99 11.61
C VAL A 161 2.73 -14.22 10.87
N LEU A 162 2.13 -15.17 11.58
CA LEU A 162 1.48 -16.33 10.96
C LEU A 162 0.32 -15.89 10.05
N LEU A 163 -0.58 -15.05 10.53
CA LEU A 163 -1.73 -14.55 9.76
C LEU A 163 -1.29 -13.73 8.54
N LEU A 164 -0.22 -12.93 8.68
CA LEU A 164 0.36 -12.19 7.57
C LEU A 164 0.95 -13.13 6.52
N THR A 165 1.65 -14.19 6.95
CA THR A 165 2.23 -15.20 6.05
C THR A 165 1.12 -15.97 5.32
N ASP A 166 0.08 -16.41 6.03
CA ASP A 166 -1.09 -17.06 5.42
C ASP A 166 -1.74 -16.13 4.37
N LYS A 167 -1.97 -14.86 4.72
CA LYS A 167 -2.51 -13.85 3.79
C LYS A 167 -1.64 -13.68 2.54
N LEU A 168 -0.31 -13.62 2.68
CA LEU A 168 0.62 -13.54 1.56
C LEU A 168 0.50 -14.75 0.64
N LEU A 169 0.46 -15.95 1.22
CA LEU A 169 0.39 -17.21 0.45
C LEU A 169 -0.93 -17.31 -0.33
N ASP A 170 -2.04 -16.87 0.25
CA ASP A 170 -3.37 -16.90 -0.37
C ASP A 170 -3.61 -15.75 -1.35
N PHE A 171 -2.80 -14.68 -1.29
CA PHE A 171 -2.97 -13.51 -2.14
C PHE A 171 -2.44 -13.75 -3.55
N GLU A 172 -3.33 -13.71 -4.54
CA GLU A 172 -2.98 -13.90 -5.94
C GLU A 172 -2.76 -12.57 -6.66
N ALA A 173 -1.49 -12.20 -6.92
CA ALA A 173 -1.16 -10.98 -7.65
C ALA A 173 -1.75 -10.94 -9.07
N ALA A 174 -1.94 -12.10 -9.69
CA ALA A 174 -2.58 -12.22 -11.01
C ALA A 174 -4.10 -11.97 -10.97
N SER A 175 -4.76 -12.28 -9.84
CA SER A 175 -6.21 -12.07 -9.66
C SER A 175 -6.59 -10.60 -9.47
N ILE A 176 -5.58 -9.72 -9.31
CA ILE A 176 -5.78 -8.26 -9.31
C ILE A 176 -6.35 -7.79 -10.67
N LYS A 177 -6.20 -8.60 -11.71
CA LYS A 177 -6.78 -8.37 -13.03
C LYS A 177 -8.27 -8.71 -13.00
N ASN A 178 -9.12 -7.67 -12.96
CA ASN A 178 -10.58 -7.71 -13.11
C ASN A 178 -11.36 -8.69 -12.21
N THR A 179 -11.90 -8.16 -11.13
CA THR A 179 -12.91 -8.85 -10.30
C THR A 179 -14.31 -8.83 -10.91
N SER A 180 -14.59 -7.99 -11.90
CA SER A 180 -15.89 -7.97 -12.56
C SER A 180 -15.96 -9.04 -13.68
N SER A 181 -16.40 -10.23 -13.34
CA SER A 181 -16.73 -11.28 -14.32
C SER A 181 -17.90 -10.91 -15.23
N TYR A 182 -18.68 -9.88 -14.90
CA TYR A 182 -19.84 -9.38 -15.66
C TYR A 182 -20.01 -7.86 -15.46
N GLY A 183 -19.27 -7.02 -16.21
CA GLY A 183 -19.50 -5.57 -16.19
C GLY A 183 -18.23 -4.74 -16.31
N LYS A 184 -18.41 -3.42 -16.45
CA LYS A 184 -17.31 -2.46 -16.41
C LYS A 184 -16.79 -2.34 -14.97
N GLN A 185 -15.47 -2.17 -14.82
CA GLN A 185 -14.85 -1.91 -13.52
C GLN A 185 -15.33 -0.56 -12.97
N LYS A 186 -15.72 -0.50 -11.70
CA LYS A 186 -16.12 0.72 -11.03
C LYS A 186 -14.91 1.40 -10.39
N ILE A 187 -14.63 2.63 -10.79
CA ILE A 187 -13.49 3.41 -10.33
C ILE A 187 -13.98 4.67 -9.63
N LEU A 188 -13.59 4.85 -8.37
CA LEU A 188 -13.77 6.10 -7.65
C LEU A 188 -12.49 6.94 -7.76
N ALA A 189 -12.58 8.10 -8.38
CA ALA A 189 -11.51 9.08 -8.45
C ALA A 189 -11.79 10.25 -7.50
N VAL A 190 -10.85 10.55 -6.60
CA VAL A 190 -11.01 11.62 -5.59
C VAL A 190 -9.92 12.66 -5.76
N HIS A 191 -10.30 13.94 -5.87
CA HIS A 191 -9.39 15.05 -6.05
C HIS A 191 -9.76 16.28 -5.21
N ALA A 192 -8.74 17.06 -4.82
CA ALA A 192 -8.90 18.36 -4.16
C ALA A 192 -8.36 19.52 -5.01
N GLY A 193 -7.88 19.25 -6.23
CA GLY A 193 -7.27 20.23 -7.12
C GLY A 193 -8.29 21.09 -7.87
N ASN A 194 -7.81 22.23 -8.40
CA ASN A 194 -8.57 23.04 -9.35
C ASN A 194 -8.56 22.36 -10.72
N LYS A 195 -9.73 22.07 -11.29
CA LYS A 195 -9.86 21.37 -12.58
C LYS A 195 -9.18 22.09 -13.75
N THR A 196 -9.07 23.41 -13.70
CA THR A 196 -8.51 24.21 -14.82
C THR A 196 -7.00 24.42 -14.77
N THR A 197 -6.41 24.42 -13.57
CA THR A 197 -4.98 24.78 -13.39
C THR A 197 -4.12 23.66 -12.81
N SER A 198 -4.72 22.58 -12.29
CA SER A 198 -3.98 21.52 -11.64
C SER A 198 -3.34 20.55 -12.63
N ASN A 199 -2.02 20.45 -12.61
CA ASN A 199 -1.28 19.46 -13.41
C ASN A 199 -1.66 18.01 -13.05
N SER A 200 -1.92 17.72 -11.77
CA SER A 200 -2.35 16.38 -11.36
C SER A 200 -3.75 16.03 -11.90
N PHE A 201 -4.68 17.00 -11.94
CA PHE A 201 -5.99 16.78 -12.54
C PHE A 201 -5.89 16.64 -14.06
N ASN A 202 -5.08 17.46 -14.74
CA ASN A 202 -4.85 17.34 -16.16
C ASN A 202 -4.22 15.98 -16.55
N LEU A 203 -3.30 15.47 -15.72
CA LEU A 203 -2.76 14.12 -15.89
C LEU A 203 -3.84 13.04 -15.71
N TRP A 204 -4.68 13.18 -14.69
CA TRP A 204 -5.83 12.28 -14.51
C TRP A 204 -6.77 12.26 -15.71
N GLU A 205 -7.10 13.42 -16.27
CA GLU A 205 -7.95 13.49 -17.47
C GLU A 205 -7.33 12.74 -18.67
N MET A 206 -6.00 12.79 -18.83
CA MET A 206 -5.34 11.99 -19.88
C MET A 206 -5.44 10.48 -19.60
N ILE A 207 -5.30 10.07 -18.33
CA ILE A 207 -5.44 8.66 -17.92
C ILE A 207 -6.89 8.21 -18.12
N ARG A 208 -7.86 8.97 -17.62
CA ARG A 208 -9.29 8.69 -17.68
C ARG A 208 -9.79 8.44 -19.10
N LYS A 209 -9.38 9.27 -20.08
CA LYS A 209 -9.74 9.11 -21.49
C LYS A 209 -9.36 7.75 -22.08
N ASN A 210 -8.32 7.08 -21.56
CA ASN A 210 -7.92 5.75 -22.01
C ASN A 210 -8.74 4.63 -21.35
N MET A 211 -9.69 4.96 -20.45
CA MET A 211 -10.51 3.99 -19.72
C MET A 211 -12.01 4.13 -19.98
N GLU A 212 -12.49 5.16 -20.69
CA GLU A 212 -13.92 5.52 -20.83
C GLU A 212 -14.79 4.35 -21.32
N ASP A 213 -14.28 3.51 -22.22
CA ASP A 213 -15.00 2.36 -22.73
C ASP A 213 -14.91 1.11 -21.81
N LYS A 214 -14.01 1.12 -20.84
CA LYS A 214 -13.58 -0.06 -20.05
C LYS A 214 -14.02 -0.01 -18.60
N ALA A 215 -14.29 1.18 -18.07
CA ALA A 215 -14.63 1.40 -16.68
C ALA A 215 -15.76 2.43 -16.51
N ASP A 216 -16.53 2.26 -15.44
CA ASP A 216 -17.45 3.27 -14.94
C ASP A 216 -16.73 4.12 -13.91
N ILE A 217 -16.50 5.38 -14.24
CA ILE A 217 -15.64 6.27 -13.44
C ILE A 217 -16.50 7.35 -12.77
N GLU A 218 -16.48 7.38 -11.45
CA GLU A 218 -17.06 8.45 -10.66
C GLU A 218 -15.97 9.39 -10.14
N ASP A 219 -16.03 10.67 -10.55
CA ASP A 219 -15.09 11.73 -10.11
C ASP A 219 -15.70 12.56 -8.99
N ILE A 220 -15.16 12.47 -7.79
CA ILE A 220 -15.60 13.26 -6.63
C ILE A 220 -14.59 14.34 -6.30
N SER A 221 -15.02 15.60 -6.41
CA SER A 221 -14.24 16.74 -5.92
C SER A 221 -14.51 16.97 -4.44
N ILE A 222 -13.42 16.93 -3.66
CA ILE A 222 -13.42 17.27 -2.23
C ILE A 222 -12.76 18.63 -1.97
N ARG A 223 -12.77 19.51 -2.97
CA ARG A 223 -12.17 20.83 -2.89
C ARG A 223 -13.03 21.79 -2.07
N ASN A 224 -12.35 22.53 -1.17
CA ASN A 224 -12.86 23.69 -0.43
C ASN A 224 -14.08 23.45 0.49
N GLY A 225 -13.98 23.89 1.71
CA GLY A 225 -15.03 24.24 2.68
C GLY A 225 -16.11 23.19 3.04
N GLN A 226 -16.33 22.21 2.19
CA GLN A 226 -17.39 21.21 2.38
C GLN A 226 -16.90 19.92 3.08
N LEU A 227 -15.60 19.76 3.25
CA LEU A 227 -15.01 18.61 3.93
C LEU A 227 -14.45 19.02 5.28
N ILE A 228 -15.10 18.57 6.35
CA ILE A 228 -14.63 18.70 7.72
C ILE A 228 -13.78 17.49 8.03
N ASP A 229 -12.61 17.65 8.69
CA ASP A 229 -11.76 16.55 9.13
C ASP A 229 -12.44 15.71 10.22
N CYS A 230 -11.87 14.53 10.49
CA CYS A 230 -12.31 13.63 11.55
C CYS A 230 -12.16 14.32 12.93
N ARG A 231 -13.22 14.29 13.73
CA ARG A 231 -13.26 14.91 15.06
C ARG A 231 -12.85 13.98 16.20
N GLY A 232 -12.47 12.73 15.89
CA GLY A 232 -12.02 11.78 16.91
C GLY A 232 -13.13 11.35 17.87
N CYS A 233 -14.31 11.00 17.37
CA CYS A 233 -15.40 10.44 18.17
C CYS A 233 -14.96 9.17 18.92
N LYS A 234 -15.65 8.82 20.00
CA LYS A 234 -15.49 7.53 20.67
C LYS A 234 -15.67 6.38 19.69
N TYR A 235 -15.03 5.26 19.99
CA TYR A 235 -15.05 4.10 19.10
C TYR A 235 -16.47 3.63 18.78
N ASP A 236 -17.29 3.46 19.83
CA ASP A 236 -18.66 2.95 19.69
C ASP A 236 -19.56 3.90 18.89
N ASP A 237 -19.45 5.20 19.12
CA ASP A 237 -20.19 6.22 18.35
C ASP A 237 -19.79 6.16 16.87
N CYS A 238 -18.49 6.06 16.60
CA CYS A 238 -17.99 5.99 15.22
C CYS A 238 -18.40 4.70 14.52
N LEU A 239 -18.42 3.58 15.23
CA LEU A 239 -18.86 2.27 14.71
C LEU A 239 -20.35 2.30 14.39
N HIS A 240 -21.18 2.77 15.32
CA HIS A 240 -22.63 2.89 15.15
C HIS A 240 -23.02 3.65 13.86
N PHE A 241 -22.40 4.81 13.60
CA PHE A 241 -22.62 5.52 12.35
C PHE A 241 -22.05 4.78 11.14
N GLY A 242 -20.87 4.16 11.28
CA GLY A 242 -20.18 3.45 10.21
C GLY A 242 -20.94 2.23 9.68
N GLU A 243 -21.66 1.49 10.54
CA GLU A 243 -22.51 0.36 10.18
C GLU A 243 -23.60 0.74 9.18
N ASN A 244 -24.07 1.98 9.24
CA ASN A 244 -25.06 2.55 8.32
C ASN A 244 -24.40 3.40 7.20
N ALA A 245 -23.13 3.14 6.88
CA ALA A 245 -22.34 3.92 5.92
C ALA A 245 -22.40 5.45 6.20
N GLY A 246 -22.42 5.84 7.48
CA GLY A 246 -22.62 7.20 7.94
C GLY A 246 -21.48 7.75 8.76
N CYS A 247 -21.59 9.04 9.09
CA CYS A 247 -20.76 9.76 10.05
C CYS A 247 -21.60 10.93 10.59
N PHE A 248 -21.55 11.16 11.92
CA PHE A 248 -22.30 12.24 12.57
C PHE A 248 -22.15 13.60 11.87
N TYR A 249 -20.98 13.88 11.32
CA TYR A 249 -20.69 15.17 10.67
C TYR A 249 -21.15 15.28 9.21
N GLY A 250 -21.84 14.28 8.65
CA GLY A 250 -22.49 14.35 7.33
C GLY A 250 -21.60 14.86 6.19
N GLY A 251 -22.23 15.60 5.29
CA GLY A 251 -21.62 16.29 4.15
C GLY A 251 -21.17 15.34 3.03
N VAL A 252 -20.31 15.84 2.13
CA VAL A 252 -19.86 15.13 0.92
C VAL A 252 -19.35 13.71 1.20
N MET A 253 -18.77 13.47 2.38
CA MET A 253 -18.30 12.14 2.76
C MET A 253 -19.44 11.13 2.87
N VAL A 254 -20.52 11.50 3.55
CA VAL A 254 -21.67 10.60 3.77
C VAL A 254 -22.54 10.53 2.52
N GLU A 255 -22.77 11.67 1.87
CA GLU A 255 -23.71 11.78 0.76
C GLU A 255 -23.18 11.15 -0.55
N LYS A 256 -21.87 11.22 -0.78
CA LYS A 256 -21.25 10.79 -2.05
C LYS A 256 -20.13 9.79 -1.86
N VAL A 257 -19.15 10.11 -0.99
CA VAL A 257 -17.92 9.32 -0.90
C VAL A 257 -18.16 7.92 -0.33
N TYR A 258 -18.91 7.80 0.76
CA TYR A 258 -19.13 6.50 1.39
C TYR A 258 -19.88 5.50 0.49
N PRO A 259 -20.99 5.87 -0.17
CA PRO A 259 -21.60 4.98 -1.14
C PRO A 259 -20.64 4.58 -2.26
N ALA A 260 -19.93 5.56 -2.84
CA ALA A 260 -19.02 5.32 -3.95
C ALA A 260 -17.82 4.41 -3.58
N ILE A 261 -17.20 4.62 -2.39
CA ILE A 261 -16.06 3.77 -1.99
C ILE A 261 -16.48 2.37 -1.56
N ILE A 262 -17.69 2.20 -1.06
CA ILE A 262 -18.24 0.86 -0.75
C ILE A 262 -18.51 0.09 -2.04
N ASP A 263 -18.96 0.77 -3.10
CA ASP A 263 -19.33 0.15 -4.38
C ASP A 263 -18.17 0.00 -5.36
N CYS A 264 -17.10 0.80 -5.27
CA CYS A 264 -16.00 0.77 -6.24
C CYS A 264 -15.10 -0.47 -6.12
N ASP A 265 -14.47 -0.85 -7.23
CA ASP A 265 -13.39 -1.86 -7.31
C ASP A 265 -12.01 -1.23 -7.08
N ALA A 266 -11.86 0.04 -7.46
CA ALA A 266 -10.60 0.78 -7.34
C ALA A 266 -10.81 2.23 -6.90
N LEU A 267 -9.96 2.69 -5.99
CA LEU A 267 -9.83 4.07 -5.56
C LEU A 267 -8.61 4.70 -6.26
N VAL A 268 -8.80 5.84 -6.92
CA VAL A 268 -7.71 6.66 -7.48
C VAL A 268 -7.63 7.98 -6.74
N LEU A 269 -6.51 8.23 -6.08
CA LEU A 269 -6.25 9.49 -5.39
C LEU A 269 -5.44 10.44 -6.29
N ILE A 270 -6.01 11.59 -6.62
CA ILE A 270 -5.35 12.59 -7.45
C ILE A 270 -4.75 13.65 -6.53
N CYS A 271 -3.44 13.54 -6.30
CA CYS A 271 -2.69 14.24 -5.27
C CYS A 271 -1.65 15.19 -5.85
N PRO A 272 -1.90 16.50 -5.87
CA PRO A 272 -0.80 17.45 -5.98
C PRO A 272 0.07 17.36 -4.72
N ASN A 273 1.38 17.48 -4.89
CA ASN A 273 2.29 17.57 -3.75
C ASN A 273 2.26 19.01 -3.19
N TYR A 274 1.88 19.15 -1.94
CA TYR A 274 1.94 20.41 -1.19
C TYR A 274 2.81 20.23 0.07
N ASN A 275 3.97 20.88 0.09
CA ASN A 275 4.91 20.79 1.24
C ASN A 275 5.27 19.34 1.58
N ASP A 276 5.60 18.54 0.58
CA ASP A 276 5.93 17.12 0.69
C ASP A 276 4.85 16.27 1.39
N SER A 277 3.58 16.65 1.17
CA SER A 277 2.43 15.98 1.75
C SER A 277 1.24 15.93 0.79
N VAL A 278 0.32 15.02 1.06
CA VAL A 278 -1.02 15.10 0.47
C VAL A 278 -1.73 16.37 0.94
N SER A 279 -2.64 16.91 0.12
CA SER A 279 -3.39 18.10 0.52
C SER A 279 -4.25 17.84 1.77
N ALA A 280 -4.52 18.87 2.55
CA ALA A 280 -5.32 18.79 3.77
C ALA A 280 -6.68 18.11 3.53
N ASN A 281 -7.35 18.39 2.41
CA ASN A 281 -8.64 17.78 2.09
C ASN A 281 -8.51 16.26 1.79
N ILE A 282 -7.43 15.83 1.10
CA ILE A 282 -7.16 14.40 0.89
C ILE A 282 -6.88 13.72 2.24
N MET A 283 -6.15 14.37 3.15
CA MET A 283 -5.92 13.81 4.49
C MET A 283 -7.22 13.73 5.29
N ALA A 284 -8.07 14.76 5.26
CA ALA A 284 -9.38 14.74 5.89
C ALA A 284 -10.29 13.64 5.32
N PHE A 285 -10.27 13.43 3.99
CA PHE A 285 -10.93 12.29 3.34
C PHE A 285 -10.42 10.96 3.92
N ILE A 286 -9.09 10.74 3.96
CA ILE A 286 -8.48 9.51 4.49
C ILE A 286 -8.86 9.29 5.96
N ASN A 287 -8.81 10.33 6.79
CA ASN A 287 -9.17 10.25 8.21
C ASN A 287 -10.64 9.85 8.39
N ARG A 288 -11.53 10.42 7.59
CA ARG A 288 -12.98 10.14 7.69
C ARG A 288 -13.38 8.79 7.12
N LEU A 289 -12.58 8.15 6.26
CA LEU A 289 -12.81 6.75 5.85
C LEU A 289 -12.82 5.79 7.04
N THR A 290 -12.31 6.20 8.21
CA THR A 290 -12.29 5.36 9.41
C THR A 290 -13.69 4.89 9.81
N ALA A 291 -14.75 5.67 9.60
CA ALA A 291 -16.12 5.28 9.92
C ALA A 291 -16.54 4.04 9.11
N VAL A 292 -16.47 4.11 7.78
CA VAL A 292 -16.88 2.98 6.91
C VAL A 292 -15.91 1.81 6.95
N PHE A 293 -14.61 2.07 7.16
CA PHE A 293 -13.59 1.03 7.27
C PHE A 293 -13.80 0.09 8.48
N ARG A 294 -14.44 0.58 9.55
CA ARG A 294 -14.76 -0.24 10.73
C ARG A 294 -15.88 -1.24 10.48
N ALA A 295 -16.77 -0.94 9.56
CA ALA A 295 -17.98 -1.72 9.29
C ALA A 295 -17.95 -2.48 7.94
N HIS A 296 -17.06 -2.08 7.01
CA HIS A 296 -16.98 -2.67 5.68
C HIS A 296 -15.58 -3.17 5.37
N ASP A 297 -15.48 -4.30 4.65
CA ASP A 297 -14.20 -4.85 4.20
C ASP A 297 -13.74 -4.21 2.89
N PHE A 298 -12.51 -3.71 2.89
CA PHE A 298 -11.85 -3.11 1.73
C PHE A 298 -10.73 -4.00 1.14
N SER A 299 -10.59 -5.24 1.61
CA SER A 299 -9.49 -6.14 1.24
C SER A 299 -9.45 -6.54 -0.24
N GLN A 300 -10.56 -6.35 -0.96
CA GLN A 300 -10.64 -6.62 -2.40
C GLN A 300 -10.53 -5.35 -3.26
N LYS A 301 -10.51 -4.18 -2.65
CA LYS A 301 -10.43 -2.90 -3.36
C LYS A 301 -8.99 -2.49 -3.59
N LYS A 302 -8.71 -1.96 -4.78
CA LYS A 302 -7.38 -1.50 -5.18
C LYS A 302 -7.20 -0.01 -4.88
N VAL A 303 -5.98 0.41 -4.58
CA VAL A 303 -5.64 1.84 -4.52
C VAL A 303 -4.61 2.19 -5.58
N PHE A 304 -4.87 3.32 -6.26
CA PHE A 304 -3.95 3.95 -7.20
C PHE A 304 -3.78 5.43 -6.84
N ALA A 305 -2.70 6.04 -7.32
CA ALA A 305 -2.44 7.45 -7.10
C ALA A 305 -1.89 8.15 -8.35
N VAL A 306 -2.34 9.37 -8.60
CA VAL A 306 -1.80 10.29 -9.59
C VAL A 306 -1.17 11.45 -8.84
N ILE A 307 0.16 11.51 -8.84
CA ILE A 307 0.93 12.46 -8.03
C ILE A 307 1.72 13.39 -8.94
N VAL A 308 1.54 14.69 -8.78
CA VAL A 308 2.36 15.69 -9.48
C VAL A 308 2.97 16.65 -8.47
N SER A 309 4.29 16.70 -8.48
CA SER A 309 5.10 17.63 -7.67
C SER A 309 5.58 18.81 -8.50
N GLY A 310 5.72 19.98 -7.88
CA GLY A 310 6.33 21.12 -8.53
C GLY A 310 7.82 20.92 -8.81
N TYR A 311 8.49 20.19 -7.93
CA TYR A 311 9.93 19.93 -7.97
C TYR A 311 10.25 18.46 -7.62
N SER A 312 10.22 18.11 -6.34
CA SER A 312 10.56 16.78 -5.80
C SER A 312 9.50 16.32 -4.79
N GLY A 313 9.72 15.21 -4.09
CA GLY A 313 8.87 14.78 -2.98
C GLY A 313 7.63 13.96 -3.38
N GLY A 314 7.48 13.60 -4.65
CA GLY A 314 6.37 12.73 -5.09
C GLY A 314 6.42 11.33 -4.46
N ASP A 315 7.60 10.83 -4.16
CA ASP A 315 7.83 9.59 -3.43
C ASP A 315 7.37 9.66 -1.97
N ILE A 316 7.52 10.82 -1.32
CA ILE A 316 7.03 11.06 0.05
C ILE A 316 5.50 10.97 0.07
N VAL A 317 4.82 11.64 -0.88
CA VAL A 317 3.37 11.57 -1.04
C VAL A 317 2.90 10.13 -1.30
N ALA A 318 3.59 9.39 -2.18
CA ALA A 318 3.29 7.98 -2.44
C ALA A 318 3.41 7.12 -1.18
N GLN A 319 4.47 7.29 -0.40
CA GLN A 319 4.68 6.56 0.86
C GLN A 319 3.63 6.93 1.92
N GLN A 320 3.15 8.18 1.97
CA GLN A 320 2.03 8.57 2.83
C GLN A 320 0.74 7.83 2.45
N ILE A 321 0.44 7.72 1.15
CA ILE A 321 -0.73 6.97 0.66
C ILE A 321 -0.60 5.48 0.98
N ILE A 322 0.57 4.88 0.79
CA ILE A 322 0.84 3.49 1.20
C ILE A 322 0.51 3.31 2.68
N GLY A 323 1.09 4.15 3.55
CA GLY A 323 0.86 4.07 4.98
C GLY A 323 -0.60 4.26 5.38
N ALA A 324 -1.24 5.28 4.83
CA ALA A 324 -2.59 5.66 5.22
C ALA A 324 -3.69 4.75 4.65
N ILE A 325 -3.52 4.23 3.45
CA ILE A 325 -4.55 3.46 2.74
C ILE A 325 -4.23 1.96 2.73
N ASN A 326 -3.10 1.54 2.14
CA ASN A 326 -2.80 0.11 2.06
C ASN A 326 -2.53 -0.50 3.44
N MET A 327 -1.66 0.11 4.25
CA MET A 327 -1.29 -0.43 5.56
C MET A 327 -2.40 -0.26 6.62
N ASN A 328 -3.17 0.84 6.57
CA ASN A 328 -4.17 1.13 7.59
C ASN A 328 -5.62 0.83 7.20
N LYS A 329 -5.98 0.95 5.90
CA LYS A 329 -7.36 0.77 5.45
C LYS A 329 -7.58 -0.53 4.66
N ASN A 330 -6.61 -1.43 4.62
CA ASN A 330 -6.71 -2.78 4.05
C ASN A 330 -6.96 -2.85 2.52
N LEU A 331 -6.71 -1.76 1.76
CA LEU A 331 -6.80 -1.80 0.31
C LEU A 331 -5.56 -2.47 -0.29
N ILE A 332 -5.75 -3.20 -1.38
CA ILE A 332 -4.68 -3.80 -2.17
C ILE A 332 -3.82 -2.69 -2.79
N LEU A 333 -2.50 -2.87 -2.78
CA LEU A 333 -1.54 -2.05 -3.49
C LEU A 333 -1.06 -2.81 -4.75
N PRO A 334 -1.64 -2.57 -5.93
CA PRO A 334 -1.16 -3.18 -7.17
C PRO A 334 0.26 -2.73 -7.50
N ALA A 335 1.00 -3.52 -8.27
CA ALA A 335 2.30 -3.08 -8.78
C ALA A 335 2.16 -1.75 -9.54
N ASP A 336 3.14 -0.86 -9.42
CA ASP A 336 3.07 0.47 -10.04
C ASP A 336 1.81 1.26 -9.66
N PHE A 337 1.42 1.22 -8.38
CA PHE A 337 0.17 1.85 -7.92
C PHE A 337 0.13 3.37 -8.16
N ALA A 338 1.28 4.03 -8.30
CA ALA A 338 1.36 5.49 -8.43
C ALA A 338 2.04 5.90 -9.75
N MET A 339 1.39 6.84 -10.45
CA MET A 339 2.04 7.61 -11.50
C MET A 339 2.54 8.93 -10.90
N ILE A 340 3.85 9.11 -10.88
CA ILE A 340 4.53 10.26 -10.26
C ILE A 340 5.22 11.07 -11.35
N GLU A 341 4.88 12.37 -11.49
CA GLU A 341 5.49 13.27 -12.46
C GLU A 341 5.85 14.61 -11.83
N THR A 342 6.74 15.35 -12.47
CA THR A 342 7.17 16.70 -12.02
C THR A 342 6.72 17.75 -13.00
N ALA A 343 5.87 18.70 -12.55
CA ALA A 343 5.36 19.79 -13.37
C ALA A 343 5.02 21.00 -12.47
N GLY A 344 5.78 22.08 -12.56
CA GLY A 344 5.69 23.23 -11.65
C GLY A 344 4.61 24.23 -12.02
N LYS A 345 4.57 24.69 -13.28
CA LYS A 345 3.60 25.69 -13.73
C LYS A 345 2.35 25.02 -14.30
N PRO A 346 1.16 25.67 -14.23
CA PRO A 346 -0.03 25.17 -14.88
C PRO A 346 0.24 24.82 -16.36
N GLY A 347 -0.13 23.59 -16.75
CA GLY A 347 0.06 23.07 -18.10
C GLY A 347 1.43 22.47 -18.40
N ASP A 348 2.41 22.53 -17.50
CA ASP A 348 3.73 21.92 -17.72
C ASP A 348 3.64 20.40 -17.87
N ILE A 349 2.62 19.76 -17.31
CA ILE A 349 2.38 18.33 -17.47
C ILE A 349 2.27 17.90 -18.95
N PHE A 350 1.74 18.76 -19.83
CA PHE A 350 1.60 18.48 -21.25
C PHE A 350 2.94 18.54 -22.01
N LYS A 351 3.98 19.11 -21.40
CA LYS A 351 5.33 19.25 -21.98
C LYS A 351 6.23 18.08 -21.65
N ILE A 352 5.81 17.20 -20.73
CA ILE A 352 6.59 16.02 -20.33
C ILE A 352 6.64 15.06 -21.52
N ARG A 353 7.84 14.60 -21.83
CA ARG A 353 8.09 13.64 -22.89
C ARG A 353 7.27 12.33 -22.64
N ASP A 354 6.64 11.83 -23.69
CA ASP A 354 5.89 10.57 -23.70
C ASP A 354 4.76 10.50 -22.64
N ILE A 355 4.23 11.68 -22.19
CA ILE A 355 3.22 11.72 -21.12
C ILE A 355 1.93 10.98 -21.51
N LYS A 356 1.54 11.01 -22.77
CA LYS A 356 0.33 10.33 -23.26
C LYS A 356 0.49 8.81 -23.22
N GLU A 357 1.65 8.30 -23.62
CA GLU A 357 1.99 6.88 -23.57
C GLU A 357 2.07 6.39 -22.12
N LYS A 358 2.69 7.17 -21.25
CA LYS A 358 2.72 6.89 -19.80
C LYS A 358 1.31 6.85 -19.21
N ALA A 359 0.46 7.82 -19.55
CA ALA A 359 -0.94 7.88 -19.12
C ALA A 359 -1.74 6.65 -19.60
N ALA A 360 -1.58 6.25 -20.87
CA ALA A 360 -2.22 5.07 -21.42
C ALA A 360 -1.76 3.78 -20.74
N LYS A 361 -0.45 3.65 -20.45
CA LYS A 361 0.10 2.51 -19.71
C LYS A 361 -0.46 2.44 -18.28
N PHE A 362 -0.56 3.60 -17.60
CA PHE A 362 -1.11 3.64 -16.25
C PHE A 362 -2.62 3.33 -16.24
N ALA A 363 -3.36 3.80 -17.23
CA ALA A 363 -4.77 3.44 -17.42
C ALA A 363 -4.96 1.91 -17.61
N ALA A 364 -4.09 1.28 -18.40
CA ALA A 364 -4.08 -0.18 -18.55
C ALA A 364 -3.77 -0.91 -17.23
N ASN A 365 -2.87 -0.37 -16.41
CA ASN A 365 -2.59 -0.90 -15.07
C ASN A 365 -3.81 -0.80 -14.13
N ILE A 366 -4.52 0.33 -14.14
CA ILE A 366 -5.75 0.51 -13.33
C ILE A 366 -6.82 -0.50 -13.76
N THR A 367 -7.04 -0.66 -15.06
CA THR A 367 -8.08 -1.56 -15.61
C THR A 367 -7.67 -3.03 -15.67
N GLY A 368 -6.38 -3.35 -15.44
CA GLY A 368 -5.87 -4.72 -15.45
C GLY A 368 -5.77 -5.33 -16.86
N LEU A 369 -5.60 -4.51 -17.89
CA LEU A 369 -5.52 -4.88 -19.32
C LEU A 369 -4.07 -5.00 -19.80
#